data_783612c49f770c697b914edeedfb21e1
#
_entry.id   783612c49f770c697b914edeedfb21e1
#
_cell.length_a   1.000
_cell.length_b   1.000
_cell.length_c   1.000
_cell.angle_alpha   90.00
_cell.angle_beta   90.00
_cell.angle_gamma   90.00
#
_symmetry.space_group_name_H-M   'P 1'
#
loop_
_entity.id
_entity.type
_entity.pdbx_description
1 polymer ?
#
loop_
_entity_poly.entity_id
_entity_poly.type
_entity_poly.pdbx_seq_one_letter_code
_entity_poly.pdbx_strand_id
1 'polypeptide(L)'
;MLVSGAGGAGLHMLANRYDNSVVKQLLLDPAARGNRGDVSGPLNYLLVGSDERPAASPGADQRSDTIMIAHLPAGLDRAYLISVPRDLLVEIPPAPGSGWPGGSDKINSAFQYGGGGQGGTRLLSATLSRLTGIRFDGAALVNFAGFQRAIDLLGGVRMCVDTPVRSIHTRHVFEAGCHQMSGAQALDYARQRYDLPNGDFDRQRHQQQLLRAMMDKATTSDMLRNPLRLDQVIRAVGSSFTVDTNGVPLEDLIFALRRIRSDALRGIQLPSHSEMIDEVSYVLIDEPANTLFDAMHAADLDTWAQQHPKWVNRL
;
A
#
# COMPACT_ATOMS: atom_id res chain seq x y z
N MET A 1 22.02 25.78 32.38
CA MET A 1 20.88 24.87 32.27
C MET A 1 19.74 25.46 31.43
N LEU A 2 19.94 25.74 30.13
CA LEU A 2 18.93 26.37 29.24
C LEU A 2 19.07 25.91 27.76
N VAL A 3 19.52 24.68 27.49
CA VAL A 3 19.68 24.18 26.11
C VAL A 3 18.66 23.08 25.71
N SER A 4 17.91 22.56 26.68
CA SER A 4 16.96 21.44 26.41
C SER A 4 15.56 21.86 25.93
N GLY A 5 15.21 23.14 25.96
CA GLY A 5 13.86 23.62 25.58
C GLY A 5 13.68 23.94 24.10
N ALA A 6 14.73 24.29 23.37
CA ALA A 6 14.62 24.72 21.98
C ALA A 6 14.48 23.55 20.99
N GLY A 7 15.04 22.39 21.33
CA GLY A 7 14.93 21.19 20.49
C GLY A 7 13.51 20.57 20.49
N GLY A 8 12.84 20.57 21.63
CA GLY A 8 11.49 20.04 21.77
C GLY A 8 10.42 20.90 21.08
N ALA A 9 10.53 22.22 21.18
CA ALA A 9 9.60 23.14 20.53
C ALA A 9 9.74 23.12 19.00
N GLY A 10 10.96 22.97 18.48
CA GLY A 10 11.21 22.84 17.03
C GLY A 10 10.64 21.54 16.44
N LEU A 11 10.79 20.43 17.16
CA LEU A 11 10.21 19.14 16.78
C LEU A 11 8.68 19.18 16.84
N HIS A 12 8.09 19.78 17.86
CA HIS A 12 6.63 19.93 17.98
C HIS A 12 6.03 20.86 16.90
N MET A 13 6.72 21.94 16.51
CA MET A 13 6.30 22.80 15.40
C MET A 13 6.36 22.06 14.05
N LEU A 14 7.40 21.26 13.83
CA LEU A 14 7.51 20.43 12.62
C LEU A 14 6.42 19.35 12.60
N ALA A 15 6.15 18.71 13.72
CA ALA A 15 5.14 17.69 13.89
C ALA A 15 3.73 18.20 13.52
N ASN A 16 3.28 19.29 14.12
CA ASN A 16 2.01 19.94 13.80
C ASN A 16 1.92 20.40 12.33
N ARG A 17 3.07 20.64 11.71
CA ARG A 17 3.16 21.07 10.30
C ARG A 17 2.98 19.90 9.35
N TYR A 18 3.48 18.70 9.68
CA TYR A 18 3.29 17.47 8.91
C TYR A 18 1.85 16.97 9.00
N ASP A 19 1.26 17.06 10.15
CA ASP A 19 -0.12 16.66 10.41
C ASP A 19 -1.14 17.41 9.54
N ASN A 20 -0.84 18.67 9.20
CA ASN A 20 -1.68 19.51 8.33
C ASN A 20 -1.34 19.41 6.83
N SER A 21 -0.34 18.62 6.45
CA SER A 21 0.14 18.55 5.06
C SER A 21 -0.45 17.40 4.27
N VAL A 22 -1.03 16.40 4.92
CA VAL A 22 -1.72 15.26 4.30
C VAL A 22 -3.22 15.33 4.57
N VAL A 23 -4.01 14.78 3.64
CA VAL A 23 -5.45 14.70 3.82
C VAL A 23 -5.74 13.58 4.83
N LYS A 24 -6.30 13.94 5.99
CA LYS A 24 -6.73 12.97 7.01
C LYS A 24 -8.21 12.67 6.84
N GLN A 25 -8.54 11.40 6.69
CA GLN A 25 -9.92 10.92 6.60
C GLN A 25 -10.06 9.57 7.32
N LEU A 26 -11.27 9.24 7.75
CA LEU A 26 -11.59 7.94 8.32
C LEU A 26 -11.75 6.91 7.20
N LEU A 27 -10.65 6.29 6.78
CA LEU A 27 -10.60 5.31 5.70
C LEU A 27 -10.97 3.89 6.14
N LEU A 28 -10.90 3.59 7.42
CA LEU A 28 -11.19 2.28 7.97
C LEU A 28 -12.66 2.17 8.41
N ASP A 29 -13.27 1.02 8.14
CA ASP A 29 -14.55 0.66 8.75
C ASP A 29 -14.36 0.50 10.27
N PRO A 30 -15.34 0.94 11.09
CA PRO A 30 -15.25 0.80 12.55
C PRO A 30 -15.02 -0.63 13.03
N ALA A 31 -15.59 -1.63 12.36
CA ALA A 31 -15.42 -3.04 12.71
C ALA A 31 -14.04 -3.59 12.29
N ALA A 32 -13.40 -3.00 11.27
CA ALA A 32 -12.08 -3.36 10.80
C ALA A 32 -10.94 -2.61 11.52
N ARG A 33 -11.27 -1.66 12.39
CA ARG A 33 -10.33 -0.77 13.08
C ARG A 33 -9.68 -1.46 14.27
N GLY A 34 -8.37 -1.36 14.42
CA GLY A 34 -7.63 -1.77 15.61
C GLY A 34 -7.90 -0.84 16.82
N ASN A 35 -7.73 -1.35 18.01
CA ASN A 35 -8.01 -0.63 19.27
C ASN A 35 -6.75 -0.01 19.88
N ARG A 36 -5.84 0.53 19.06
CA ARG A 36 -4.57 1.04 19.57
C ARG A 36 -4.46 2.55 19.39
N GLY A 37 -4.00 3.22 20.44
CA GLY A 37 -3.65 4.64 20.43
C GLY A 37 -2.14 4.87 20.42
N ASP A 38 -1.32 3.81 20.26
CA ASP A 38 0.14 3.89 20.27
C ASP A 38 0.77 3.13 19.09
N VAL A 39 2.05 3.34 18.87
CA VAL A 39 2.85 2.70 17.81
C VAL A 39 3.57 1.46 18.35
N SER A 40 2.94 0.68 19.22
CA SER A 40 3.46 -0.62 19.64
C SER A 40 2.96 -1.72 18.69
N GLY A 41 3.89 -2.52 18.12
CA GLY A 41 3.55 -3.59 17.17
C GLY A 41 2.96 -4.85 17.81
N PRO A 42 2.45 -5.80 17.03
CA PRO A 42 2.40 -5.77 15.56
C PRO A 42 1.37 -4.79 15.03
N LEU A 43 1.64 -4.18 13.86
CA LEU A 43 0.76 -3.22 13.21
C LEU A 43 0.39 -3.67 11.80
N ASN A 44 -0.84 -3.38 11.38
CA ASN A 44 -1.34 -3.67 10.05
C ASN A 44 -1.87 -2.38 9.40
N TYR A 45 -1.28 -2.00 8.27
CA TYR A 45 -1.74 -0.86 7.48
C TYR A 45 -2.29 -1.31 6.15
N LEU A 46 -3.49 -0.82 5.80
CA LEU A 46 -4.08 -1.03 4.48
C LEU A 46 -3.55 0.03 3.50
N LEU A 47 -2.88 -0.40 2.45
CA LEU A 47 -2.41 0.46 1.37
C LEU A 47 -3.27 0.24 0.14
N VAL A 48 -3.90 1.31 -0.36
CA VAL A 48 -4.78 1.27 -1.52
C VAL A 48 -4.27 2.22 -2.59
N GLY A 49 -4.02 1.69 -3.78
CA GLY A 49 -3.73 2.49 -4.98
C GLY A 49 -4.96 2.59 -5.86
N SER A 50 -5.38 3.81 -6.18
CA SER A 50 -6.53 4.07 -7.03
C SER A 50 -6.12 4.85 -8.28
N ASP A 51 -6.78 4.56 -9.39
CA ASP A 51 -6.67 5.32 -10.64
C ASP A 51 -7.58 6.57 -10.67
N GLU A 52 -8.12 6.94 -9.51
CA GLU A 52 -9.01 8.09 -9.37
C GLU A 52 -8.41 9.34 -10.02
N ARG A 53 -9.11 9.86 -11.03
CA ARG A 53 -8.77 11.13 -11.68
C ARG A 53 -9.53 12.25 -10.97
N PRO A 54 -8.85 13.33 -10.55
CA PRO A 54 -9.55 14.54 -10.12
C PRO A 54 -10.50 15.00 -11.24
N ALA A 55 -11.77 15.17 -10.94
CA ALA A 55 -12.84 15.56 -11.90
C ALA A 55 -13.36 14.46 -12.85
N ALA A 56 -13.20 13.19 -12.55
CA ALA A 56 -14.04 12.17 -13.19
C ALA A 56 -15.50 12.40 -12.78
N SER A 57 -16.42 12.29 -13.73
CA SER A 57 -17.87 12.42 -13.49
C SER A 57 -18.30 11.49 -12.34
N PRO A 58 -19.26 11.90 -11.48
CA PRO A 58 -19.83 11.01 -10.49
C PRO A 58 -20.34 9.73 -11.17
N GLY A 59 -19.82 8.56 -10.77
CA GLY A 59 -20.13 7.27 -11.39
C GLY A 59 -19.09 6.74 -12.37
N ALA A 60 -17.97 7.42 -12.60
CA ALA A 60 -16.84 6.83 -13.32
C ALA A 60 -16.32 5.60 -12.54
N ASP A 61 -16.01 4.54 -13.29
CA ASP A 61 -15.49 3.26 -12.78
C ASP A 61 -14.17 3.48 -12.01
N GLN A 62 -14.29 3.79 -10.71
CA GLN A 62 -13.15 3.95 -9.81
C GLN A 62 -12.83 2.57 -9.22
N ARG A 63 -11.67 2.03 -9.55
CA ARG A 63 -11.23 0.73 -9.03
C ARG A 63 -9.95 0.88 -8.24
N SER A 64 -9.82 0.06 -7.20
CA SER A 64 -8.53 -0.12 -6.54
C SER A 64 -7.71 -1.12 -7.34
N ASP A 65 -6.66 -0.64 -8.01
CA ASP A 65 -5.76 -1.49 -8.80
C ASP A 65 -4.62 -2.07 -7.95
N THR A 66 -4.38 -1.50 -6.78
CA THR A 66 -3.39 -1.97 -5.81
C THR A 66 -4.06 -2.12 -4.46
N ILE A 67 -4.03 -3.32 -3.91
CA ILE A 67 -4.50 -3.63 -2.56
C ILE A 67 -3.36 -4.35 -1.86
N MET A 68 -2.85 -3.77 -0.78
CA MET A 68 -1.70 -4.31 -0.07
C MET A 68 -1.87 -4.13 1.44
N ILE A 69 -1.46 -5.13 2.20
CA ILE A 69 -1.37 -5.04 3.65
C ILE A 69 0.11 -4.91 4.02
N ALA A 70 0.47 -3.82 4.68
CA ALA A 70 1.78 -3.69 5.28
C ALA A 70 1.70 -4.17 6.74
N HIS A 71 2.30 -5.32 7.01
CA HIS A 71 2.39 -5.89 8.34
C HIS A 71 3.76 -5.59 8.94
N LEU A 72 3.76 -5.03 10.14
CA LEU A 72 4.96 -4.70 10.91
C LEU A 72 4.94 -5.54 12.19
N PRO A 73 5.92 -6.44 12.39
CA PRO A 73 6.06 -7.21 13.63
C PRO A 73 6.31 -6.30 14.85
N ALA A 74 6.17 -6.86 16.04
CA ALA A 74 6.31 -6.13 17.30
C ALA A 74 7.64 -5.38 17.46
N GLY A 75 8.72 -5.86 16.82
CA GLY A 75 10.03 -5.20 16.85
C GLY A 75 10.13 -3.93 16.03
N LEU A 76 9.19 -3.69 15.10
CA LEU A 76 9.19 -2.56 14.15
C LEU A 76 10.54 -2.38 13.43
N ASP A 77 11.25 -3.47 13.15
CA ASP A 77 12.56 -3.50 12.50
C ASP A 77 12.50 -3.98 11.05
N ARG A 78 11.37 -4.51 10.64
CA ARG A 78 11.07 -5.03 9.30
C ARG A 78 9.61 -4.82 8.94
N ALA A 79 9.26 -5.03 7.67
CA ALA A 79 7.89 -5.01 7.23
C ALA A 79 7.65 -6.06 6.13
N TYR A 80 6.44 -6.62 6.13
CA TYR A 80 5.93 -7.50 5.10
C TYR A 80 4.90 -6.76 4.27
N LEU A 81 5.08 -6.76 2.96
CA LEU A 81 4.15 -6.18 2.00
C LEU A 81 3.35 -7.33 1.39
N ILE A 82 2.14 -7.58 1.91
CA ILE A 82 1.27 -8.66 1.46
C ILE A 82 0.35 -8.10 0.39
N SER A 83 0.57 -8.49 -0.89
CA SER A 83 -0.29 -8.08 -1.99
C SER A 83 -1.50 -8.97 -2.09
N VAL A 84 -2.68 -8.36 -2.21
CA VAL A 84 -3.97 -9.01 -2.41
C VAL A 84 -4.37 -8.85 -3.88
N PRO A 85 -4.62 -9.96 -4.62
CA PRO A 85 -5.06 -9.88 -6.01
C PRO A 85 -6.38 -9.11 -6.11
N ARG A 86 -6.44 -8.11 -6.99
CA ARG A 86 -7.65 -7.28 -7.15
C ARG A 86 -8.88 -8.04 -7.64
N ASP A 87 -8.66 -9.14 -8.37
CA ASP A 87 -9.71 -10.01 -8.90
C ASP A 87 -10.05 -11.18 -7.96
N LEU A 88 -9.61 -11.13 -6.69
CA LEU A 88 -9.90 -12.12 -5.67
C LEU A 88 -11.41 -12.18 -5.41
N LEU A 89 -12.01 -13.38 -5.57
CA LEU A 89 -13.42 -13.61 -5.25
C LEU A 89 -13.62 -13.62 -3.74
N VAL A 90 -14.44 -12.72 -3.24
CA VAL A 90 -14.69 -12.53 -1.81
C VAL A 90 -16.15 -12.18 -1.54
N GLU A 91 -16.59 -12.42 -0.33
CA GLU A 91 -17.87 -11.92 0.18
C GLU A 91 -17.72 -10.47 0.62
N ILE A 92 -18.40 -9.55 -0.08
CA ILE A 92 -18.38 -8.11 0.21
C ILE A 92 -19.58 -7.78 1.10
N PRO A 93 -19.39 -7.21 2.29
CA PRO A 93 -20.49 -6.88 3.20
C PRO A 93 -21.42 -5.80 2.61
N PRO A 94 -22.66 -5.71 3.09
CA PRO A 94 -23.56 -4.64 2.69
C PRO A 94 -22.99 -3.25 2.96
N ALA A 95 -23.25 -2.32 2.05
CA ALA A 95 -22.88 -0.90 2.17
C ALA A 95 -24.14 -0.02 1.97
N PRO A 96 -24.99 0.15 3.00
CA PRO A 96 -26.27 0.85 2.86
C PRO A 96 -26.14 2.29 2.33
N GLY A 97 -25.03 2.98 2.65
CA GLY A 97 -24.76 4.34 2.19
C GLY A 97 -24.58 4.47 0.68
N SER A 98 -24.20 3.40 -0.02
CA SER A 98 -24.07 3.33 -1.47
C SER A 98 -25.16 2.48 -2.14
N GLY A 99 -26.03 1.84 -1.36
CA GLY A 99 -27.10 0.97 -1.87
C GLY A 99 -26.62 -0.45 -2.22
N TRP A 100 -25.38 -0.83 -1.91
CA TRP A 100 -24.88 -2.19 -2.13
C TRP A 100 -25.50 -3.16 -1.10
N PRO A 101 -26.22 -4.23 -1.54
CA PRO A 101 -26.91 -5.15 -0.62
C PRO A 101 -25.97 -6.17 0.05
N GLY A 102 -24.74 -6.30 -0.40
CA GLY A 102 -23.80 -7.38 -0.06
C GLY A 102 -23.85 -8.50 -1.08
N GLY A 103 -22.81 -9.33 -1.10
CA GLY A 103 -22.70 -10.50 -1.98
C GLY A 103 -21.27 -10.76 -2.42
N SER A 104 -21.08 -11.84 -3.19
CA SER A 104 -19.77 -12.27 -3.68
C SER A 104 -19.40 -11.54 -4.97
N ASP A 105 -18.20 -10.96 -5.02
CA ASP A 105 -17.61 -10.36 -6.22
C ASP A 105 -16.09 -10.23 -6.05
N LYS A 106 -15.42 -9.68 -7.07
CA LYS A 106 -13.99 -9.32 -7.01
C LYS A 106 -13.74 -8.31 -5.91
N ILE A 107 -12.66 -8.46 -5.16
CA ILE A 107 -12.36 -7.58 -4.02
C ILE A 107 -12.22 -6.11 -4.40
N ASN A 108 -11.75 -5.80 -5.63
CA ASN A 108 -11.67 -4.42 -6.12
C ASN A 108 -13.05 -3.77 -6.32
N SER A 109 -14.11 -4.56 -6.51
CA SER A 109 -15.48 -4.08 -6.58
C SER A 109 -15.95 -3.50 -5.25
N ALA A 110 -15.40 -3.94 -4.11
CA ALA A 110 -15.70 -3.33 -2.81
C ALA A 110 -15.35 -1.82 -2.81
N PHE A 111 -14.25 -1.43 -3.43
CA PHE A 111 -13.89 -0.02 -3.55
C PHE A 111 -14.92 0.76 -4.39
N GLN A 112 -15.36 0.19 -5.50
CA GLN A 112 -16.39 0.79 -6.37
C GLN A 112 -17.76 0.84 -5.66
N TYR A 113 -18.20 -0.27 -5.04
CA TYR A 113 -19.48 -0.34 -4.34
C TYR A 113 -19.55 0.57 -3.10
N GLY A 114 -18.41 0.89 -2.49
CA GLY A 114 -18.31 1.90 -1.45
C GLY A 114 -18.31 3.34 -1.95
N GLY A 115 -18.39 3.56 -3.27
CA GLY A 115 -18.39 4.89 -3.91
C GLY A 115 -17.01 5.49 -4.16
N GLY A 116 -15.94 4.66 -4.15
CA GLY A 116 -14.55 5.13 -4.30
C GLY A 116 -14.05 5.92 -3.09
N GLY A 117 -12.85 6.48 -3.19
CA GLY A 117 -12.28 7.35 -2.15
C GLY A 117 -12.39 6.80 -0.73
N GLN A 118 -12.89 7.62 0.17
CA GLN A 118 -13.09 7.27 1.58
C GLN A 118 -14.06 6.09 1.76
N GLY A 119 -15.22 6.14 1.14
CA GLY A 119 -16.25 5.11 1.28
C GLY A 119 -15.81 3.78 0.69
N GLY A 120 -15.15 3.81 -0.47
CA GLY A 120 -14.56 2.64 -1.11
C GLY A 120 -13.48 1.98 -0.26
N THR A 121 -12.58 2.77 0.34
CA THR A 121 -11.55 2.24 1.23
C THR A 121 -12.16 1.64 2.51
N ARG A 122 -13.22 2.25 3.06
CA ARG A 122 -13.94 1.70 4.21
C ARG A 122 -14.55 0.33 3.90
N LEU A 123 -15.28 0.20 2.79
CA LEU A 123 -15.88 -1.08 2.42
C LEU A 123 -14.82 -2.13 2.14
N LEU A 124 -13.72 -1.74 1.46
CA LEU A 124 -12.58 -2.63 1.23
C LEU A 124 -11.95 -3.10 2.55
N SER A 125 -11.76 -2.21 3.53
CA SER A 125 -11.22 -2.58 4.85
C SER A 125 -12.12 -3.54 5.60
N ALA A 126 -13.45 -3.33 5.55
CA ALA A 126 -14.43 -4.25 6.12
C ALA A 126 -14.37 -5.64 5.46
N THR A 127 -14.28 -5.67 4.12
CA THR A 127 -14.16 -6.90 3.33
C THR A 127 -12.89 -7.67 3.70
N LEU A 128 -11.74 -7.00 3.73
CA LEU A 128 -10.46 -7.63 4.11
C LEU A 128 -10.45 -8.11 5.55
N SER A 129 -10.99 -7.32 6.48
CA SER A 129 -11.07 -7.73 7.89
C SER A 129 -11.94 -8.97 8.09
N ARG A 130 -13.03 -9.10 7.33
CA ARG A 130 -13.87 -10.33 7.35
C ARG A 130 -13.14 -11.53 6.78
N LEU A 131 -12.41 -11.33 5.68
CA LEU A 131 -11.66 -12.38 5.00
C LEU A 131 -10.51 -12.92 5.87
N THR A 132 -9.75 -12.01 6.47
CA THR A 132 -8.46 -12.34 7.13
C THR A 132 -8.55 -12.42 8.64
N GLY A 133 -9.64 -11.93 9.25
CA GLY A 133 -9.74 -11.73 10.70
C GLY A 133 -8.90 -10.56 11.24
N ILE A 134 -8.08 -9.91 10.39
CA ILE A 134 -7.14 -8.86 10.80
C ILE A 134 -7.86 -7.54 11.00
N ARG A 135 -7.42 -6.81 12.02
CA ARG A 135 -7.79 -5.41 12.23
C ARG A 135 -6.65 -4.49 11.79
N PHE A 136 -7.01 -3.34 11.24
CA PHE A 136 -6.06 -2.37 10.71
C PHE A 136 -5.80 -1.24 11.70
N ASP A 137 -4.54 -0.91 11.88
CA ASP A 137 -4.06 0.19 12.72
C ASP A 137 -4.02 1.52 11.95
N GLY A 138 -4.19 1.47 10.63
CA GLY A 138 -4.29 2.63 9.77
C GLY A 138 -4.49 2.24 8.31
N ALA A 139 -4.71 3.25 7.48
CA ALA A 139 -4.82 3.08 6.03
C ALA A 139 -4.23 4.26 5.27
N ALA A 140 -3.79 4.01 4.05
CA ALA A 140 -3.37 5.03 3.10
C ALA A 140 -4.02 4.76 1.74
N LEU A 141 -4.69 5.79 1.21
CA LEU A 141 -5.20 5.83 -0.15
C LEU A 141 -4.34 6.78 -0.97
N VAL A 142 -3.80 6.28 -2.08
CA VAL A 142 -2.86 7.00 -2.93
C VAL A 142 -3.36 7.00 -4.36
N ASN A 143 -3.46 8.18 -4.97
CA ASN A 143 -3.72 8.27 -6.39
C ASN A 143 -2.42 8.24 -7.22
N PHE A 144 -2.52 7.81 -8.47
CA PHE A 144 -1.36 7.63 -9.34
C PHE A 144 -0.57 8.93 -9.60
N ALA A 145 -1.26 10.07 -9.73
CA ALA A 145 -0.60 11.35 -9.98
C ALA A 145 0.26 11.80 -8.79
N GLY A 146 -0.22 11.56 -7.57
CA GLY A 146 0.54 11.84 -6.36
C GLY A 146 1.73 10.92 -6.18
N PHE A 147 1.52 9.64 -6.49
CA PHE A 147 2.59 8.66 -6.45
C PHE A 147 3.73 9.00 -7.42
N GLN A 148 3.38 9.35 -8.66
CA GLN A 148 4.34 9.83 -9.66
C GLN A 148 5.12 11.04 -9.16
N ARG A 149 4.42 12.07 -8.63
CA ARG A 149 5.07 13.26 -8.07
C ARG A 149 6.01 12.94 -6.91
N ALA A 150 5.62 12.01 -6.03
CA ALA A 150 6.49 11.58 -4.94
C ALA A 150 7.81 11.01 -5.45
N ILE A 151 7.77 10.15 -6.46
CA ILE A 151 8.97 9.57 -7.08
C ILE A 151 9.83 10.66 -7.74
N ASP A 152 9.22 11.60 -8.46
CA ASP A 152 9.95 12.69 -9.13
C ASP A 152 10.66 13.61 -8.12
N LEU A 153 10.02 13.90 -6.99
CA LEU A 153 10.62 14.68 -5.89
C LEU A 153 11.78 13.94 -5.19
N LEU A 154 11.74 12.62 -5.18
CA LEU A 154 12.87 11.78 -4.75
C LEU A 154 14.03 11.82 -5.76
N GLY A 155 13.85 12.42 -6.95
CA GLY A 155 14.82 12.40 -8.05
C GLY A 155 14.80 11.09 -8.82
N GLY A 156 13.65 10.42 -8.87
CA GLY A 156 13.46 9.12 -9.48
C GLY A 156 13.89 7.96 -8.59
N VAL A 157 13.60 6.74 -9.04
CA VAL A 157 13.91 5.49 -8.33
C VAL A 157 14.68 4.52 -9.22
N ARG A 158 15.47 3.66 -8.62
CA ARG A 158 16.16 2.58 -9.34
C ARG A 158 15.30 1.32 -9.29
N MET A 159 14.79 0.92 -10.47
CA MET A 159 14.01 -0.31 -10.65
C MET A 159 14.78 -1.32 -11.48
N CYS A 160 14.64 -2.60 -11.15
CA CYS A 160 15.21 -3.68 -11.93
C CYS A 160 14.12 -4.43 -12.70
N VAL A 161 14.30 -4.54 -14.00
CA VAL A 161 13.43 -5.24 -14.93
C VAL A 161 13.99 -6.63 -15.16
N ASP A 162 13.26 -7.67 -14.79
CA ASP A 162 13.73 -9.05 -14.92
C ASP A 162 13.61 -9.55 -16.37
N THR A 163 12.51 -9.21 -17.02
CA THR A 163 12.21 -9.60 -18.40
C THR A 163 11.76 -8.37 -19.18
N PRO A 164 12.26 -8.15 -20.41
CA PRO A 164 11.84 -7.02 -21.23
C PRO A 164 10.33 -7.01 -21.41
N VAL A 165 9.70 -5.84 -21.23
CA VAL A 165 8.25 -5.68 -21.39
C VAL A 165 7.93 -4.39 -22.11
N ARG A 166 6.98 -4.45 -23.06
CA ARG A 166 6.48 -3.28 -23.76
C ARG A 166 5.23 -2.73 -23.05
N SER A 167 5.28 -1.47 -22.66
CA SER A 167 4.11 -0.81 -22.08
C SER A 167 2.94 -0.77 -23.06
N ILE A 168 1.77 -1.18 -22.58
CA ILE A 168 0.50 -1.01 -23.33
C ILE A 168 0.00 0.44 -23.31
N HIS A 169 0.47 1.26 -22.37
CA HIS A 169 0.03 2.64 -22.18
C HIS A 169 0.87 3.62 -23.01
N THR A 170 2.21 3.51 -22.90
CA THR A 170 3.16 4.46 -23.51
C THR A 170 3.90 3.89 -24.72
N ARG A 171 3.81 2.58 -24.95
CA ARG A 171 4.60 1.83 -25.94
C ARG A 171 6.10 1.79 -25.66
N HIS A 172 6.54 2.35 -24.54
CA HIS A 172 7.94 2.28 -24.10
C HIS A 172 8.34 0.82 -23.86
N VAL A 173 9.57 0.46 -24.26
CA VAL A 173 10.12 -0.84 -23.96
C VAL A 173 11.03 -0.71 -22.75
N PHE A 174 10.68 -1.43 -21.69
CA PHE A 174 11.53 -1.57 -20.52
C PHE A 174 12.46 -2.76 -20.76
N GLU A 175 13.73 -2.46 -21.05
CA GLU A 175 14.75 -3.48 -21.26
C GLU A 175 15.14 -4.15 -19.95
N ALA A 176 15.59 -5.41 -20.01
CA ALA A 176 16.11 -6.12 -18.84
C ALA A 176 17.31 -5.39 -18.23
N GLY A 177 17.40 -5.41 -16.90
CA GLY A 177 18.45 -4.73 -16.15
C GLY A 177 17.89 -3.69 -15.18
N CYS A 178 18.80 -3.01 -14.49
CA CYS A 178 18.40 -2.01 -13.48
C CYS A 178 18.53 -0.59 -14.06
N HIS A 179 17.44 0.15 -14.05
CA HIS A 179 17.32 1.47 -14.67
C HIS A 179 16.92 2.53 -13.64
N GLN A 180 17.44 3.74 -13.79
CA GLN A 180 16.92 4.90 -13.10
C GLN A 180 15.65 5.34 -13.83
N MET A 181 14.53 5.32 -13.12
CA MET A 181 13.21 5.64 -13.69
C MET A 181 12.65 6.91 -13.06
N SER A 182 12.06 7.78 -13.89
CA SER A 182 11.21 8.87 -13.44
C SER A 182 9.91 8.33 -12.82
N GLY A 183 9.12 9.19 -12.17
CA GLY A 183 7.82 8.81 -11.64
C GLY A 183 6.88 8.24 -12.71
N ALA A 184 6.86 8.84 -13.90
CA ALA A 184 6.05 8.35 -15.01
C ALA A 184 6.49 6.95 -15.48
N GLN A 185 7.79 6.73 -15.64
CA GLN A 185 8.33 5.44 -16.06
C GLN A 185 8.12 4.35 -15.00
N ALA A 186 8.40 4.65 -13.74
CA ALA A 186 8.25 3.70 -12.64
C ALA A 186 6.79 3.30 -12.44
N LEU A 187 5.85 4.26 -12.53
CA LEU A 187 4.42 3.99 -12.46
C LEU A 187 3.94 3.17 -13.67
N ASP A 188 4.41 3.52 -14.88
CA ASP A 188 4.06 2.78 -16.10
C ASP A 188 4.54 1.33 -16.00
N TYR A 189 5.79 1.09 -15.59
CA TYR A 189 6.33 -0.26 -15.37
C TYR A 189 5.54 -1.03 -14.29
N ALA A 190 5.26 -0.41 -13.15
CA ALA A 190 4.54 -1.06 -12.05
C ALA A 190 3.06 -1.36 -12.36
N ARG A 191 2.52 -0.83 -13.46
CA ARG A 191 1.15 -1.12 -13.93
C ARG A 191 1.08 -2.16 -15.03
N GLN A 192 2.24 -2.60 -15.59
CA GLN A 192 2.23 -3.62 -16.62
C GLN A 192 1.76 -4.97 -16.09
N ARG A 193 0.90 -5.64 -16.84
CA ARG A 193 0.40 -7.00 -16.56
C ARG A 193 0.33 -7.87 -17.82
N TYR A 194 0.26 -7.23 -18.99
CA TYR A 194 0.27 -7.93 -20.27
C TYR A 194 1.71 -8.22 -20.66
N ASP A 195 1.92 -9.29 -21.39
CA ASP A 195 3.24 -9.79 -21.81
C ASP A 195 4.16 -10.16 -20.63
N LEU A 196 3.59 -10.38 -19.44
CA LEU A 196 4.30 -10.88 -18.27
C LEU A 196 3.94 -12.35 -18.03
N PRO A 197 4.92 -13.20 -17.64
CA PRO A 197 4.69 -14.65 -17.47
C PRO A 197 3.55 -15.00 -16.52
N ASN A 198 3.40 -14.26 -15.42
CA ASN A 198 2.40 -14.50 -14.39
C ASN A 198 1.36 -13.37 -14.32
N GLY A 199 1.29 -12.50 -15.34
CA GLY A 199 0.26 -11.47 -15.46
C GLY A 199 0.13 -10.55 -14.25
N ASP A 200 -1.01 -10.62 -13.56
CA ASP A 200 -1.30 -9.75 -12.41
C ASP A 200 -0.40 -9.99 -11.20
N PHE A 201 0.10 -11.20 -11.02
CA PHE A 201 1.02 -11.55 -9.94
C PHE A 201 2.39 -10.89 -10.12
N ASP A 202 2.90 -10.81 -11.36
CA ASP A 202 4.13 -10.06 -11.65
C ASP A 202 3.92 -8.55 -11.42
N ARG A 203 2.75 -8.00 -11.77
CA ARG A 203 2.41 -6.62 -11.47
C ARG A 203 2.45 -6.33 -9.96
N GLN A 204 1.90 -7.20 -9.13
CA GLN A 204 1.95 -7.07 -7.67
C GLN A 204 3.39 -7.06 -7.17
N ARG A 205 4.26 -7.91 -7.71
CA ARG A 205 5.69 -7.94 -7.38
C ARG A 205 6.38 -6.63 -7.79
N HIS A 206 6.10 -6.09 -8.98
CA HIS A 206 6.63 -4.80 -9.41
C HIS A 206 6.17 -3.64 -8.51
N GLN A 207 4.95 -3.67 -8.01
CA GLN A 207 4.45 -2.67 -7.05
C GLN A 207 5.19 -2.76 -5.71
N GLN A 208 5.46 -3.95 -5.20
CA GLN A 208 6.28 -4.15 -4.00
C GLN A 208 7.72 -3.68 -4.22
N GLN A 209 8.34 -4.01 -5.35
CA GLN A 209 9.68 -3.54 -5.73
C GLN A 209 9.74 -2.02 -5.80
N LEU A 210 8.70 -1.38 -6.34
CA LEU A 210 8.61 0.08 -6.42
C LEU A 210 8.56 0.72 -5.03
N LEU A 211 7.76 0.18 -4.10
CA LEU A 211 7.73 0.67 -2.72
C LEU A 211 9.10 0.51 -2.04
N ARG A 212 9.78 -0.61 -2.25
CA ARG A 212 11.13 -0.81 -1.75
C ARG A 212 12.12 0.20 -2.35
N ALA A 213 12.07 0.43 -3.66
CA ALA A 213 12.95 1.38 -4.34
C ALA A 213 12.73 2.83 -3.86
N MET A 214 11.46 3.21 -3.59
CA MET A 214 11.14 4.51 -2.99
C MET A 214 11.70 4.61 -1.58
N MET A 215 11.55 3.59 -0.77
CA MET A 215 12.08 3.56 0.59
C MET A 215 13.62 3.60 0.59
N ASP A 216 14.27 2.85 -0.29
CA ASP A 216 15.73 2.89 -0.45
C ASP A 216 16.19 4.29 -0.83
N LYS A 217 15.53 4.91 -1.79
CA LYS A 217 15.84 6.28 -2.21
C LYS A 217 15.61 7.29 -1.09
N ALA A 218 14.54 7.17 -0.34
CA ALA A 218 14.23 8.07 0.78
C ALA A 218 15.25 7.93 1.92
N THR A 219 15.72 6.72 2.20
CA THR A 219 16.69 6.46 3.28
C THR A 219 18.13 6.77 2.90
N THR A 220 18.51 6.61 1.63
CA THR A 220 19.88 6.89 1.14
C THR A 220 20.08 8.35 0.74
N SER A 221 19.02 9.07 0.40
CA SER A 221 19.10 10.52 0.15
C SER A 221 19.17 11.28 1.48
N ASP A 222 19.80 12.45 1.46
CA ASP A 222 19.79 13.36 2.63
C ASP A 222 18.40 13.90 3.02
N MET A 223 17.36 13.35 2.40
CA MET A 223 15.98 13.79 2.55
C MET A 223 15.47 13.62 3.97
N LEU A 224 15.68 12.43 4.57
CA LEU A 224 15.28 12.18 5.96
C LEU A 224 16.13 12.95 6.98
N ARG A 225 17.34 13.39 6.57
CA ARG A 225 18.24 14.22 7.38
C ARG A 225 17.99 15.71 7.20
N ASN A 226 17.31 16.12 6.12
CA ASN A 226 17.01 17.51 5.83
C ASN A 226 15.50 17.77 6.01
N PRO A 227 15.08 18.36 7.15
CA PRO A 227 13.66 18.60 7.45
C PRO A 227 12.95 19.48 6.40
N LEU A 228 13.67 20.41 5.76
CA LEU A 228 13.09 21.26 4.72
C LEU A 228 12.75 20.48 3.44
N ARG A 229 13.61 19.54 3.04
CA ARG A 229 13.32 18.67 1.88
C ARG A 229 12.18 17.70 2.16
N LEU A 230 12.16 17.13 3.36
CA LEU A 230 11.04 16.27 3.79
C LEU A 230 9.72 17.05 3.79
N ASP A 231 9.69 18.26 4.33
CA ASP A 231 8.53 19.16 4.30
C ASP A 231 8.05 19.45 2.86
N GLN A 232 8.99 19.74 1.94
CA GLN A 232 8.66 19.97 0.53
C GLN A 232 7.99 18.75 -0.12
N VAL A 233 8.51 17.54 0.13
CA VAL A 233 7.92 16.30 -0.42
C VAL A 233 6.53 16.08 0.16
N ILE A 234 6.38 16.13 1.49
CA ILE A 234 5.09 15.92 2.16
C ILE A 234 4.04 16.91 1.65
N ARG A 235 4.36 18.19 1.49
CA ARG A 235 3.43 19.19 0.95
C ARG A 235 3.09 18.96 -0.52
N ALA A 236 4.06 18.61 -1.33
CA ALA A 236 3.84 18.47 -2.77
C ALA A 236 3.02 17.22 -3.12
N VAL A 237 3.07 16.18 -2.28
CA VAL A 237 2.30 14.96 -2.46
C VAL A 237 1.08 14.86 -1.55
N GLY A 238 1.02 15.69 -0.49
CA GLY A 238 0.05 15.56 0.59
C GLY A 238 -1.42 15.56 0.15
N SER A 239 -1.77 16.37 -0.85
CA SER A 239 -3.12 16.37 -1.42
C SER A 239 -3.49 15.10 -2.23
N SER A 240 -2.50 14.26 -2.51
CA SER A 240 -2.67 13.02 -3.27
C SER A 240 -2.58 11.76 -2.41
N PHE A 241 -2.31 11.97 -1.12
CA PHE A 241 -2.26 10.95 -0.10
C PHE A 241 -3.34 11.24 0.93
N THR A 242 -4.31 10.36 1.01
CA THR A 242 -5.29 10.37 2.10
C THR A 242 -4.89 9.31 3.11
N VAL A 243 -4.78 9.68 4.38
CA VAL A 243 -4.34 8.76 5.42
C VAL A 243 -5.38 8.68 6.56
N ASP A 244 -5.49 7.49 7.11
CA ASP A 244 -6.15 7.23 8.39
C ASP A 244 -5.09 6.64 9.33
N THR A 245 -4.67 7.41 10.29
CA THR A 245 -3.66 6.97 11.28
C THR A 245 -4.28 6.38 12.52
N ASN A 246 -5.59 6.20 12.54
CA ASN A 246 -6.35 5.68 13.68
C ASN A 246 -6.07 6.43 15.00
N GLY A 247 -5.89 7.75 14.90
CA GLY A 247 -5.62 8.62 16.06
C GLY A 247 -4.15 8.71 16.48
N VAL A 248 -3.26 7.92 15.88
CA VAL A 248 -1.82 8.02 16.12
C VAL A 248 -1.27 9.26 15.39
N PRO A 249 -0.49 10.13 16.05
CA PRO A 249 0.20 11.22 15.38
C PRO A 249 1.11 10.72 14.25
N LEU A 250 1.09 11.39 13.10
CA LEU A 250 1.88 10.97 11.93
C LEU A 250 3.39 10.98 12.21
N GLU A 251 3.86 11.91 13.05
CA GLU A 251 5.24 11.98 13.50
C GLU A 251 5.68 10.76 14.30
N ASP A 252 4.83 10.24 15.18
CA ASP A 252 5.12 9.05 15.98
C ASP A 252 5.25 7.83 15.08
N LEU A 253 4.39 7.75 14.07
CA LEU A 253 4.46 6.71 13.05
C LEU A 253 5.76 6.81 12.23
N ILE A 254 6.10 7.99 11.71
CA ILE A 254 7.34 8.23 10.95
C ILE A 254 8.56 7.89 11.83
N PHE A 255 8.52 8.31 13.10
CA PHE A 255 9.62 8.05 14.05
C PHE A 255 9.80 6.55 14.33
N ALA A 256 8.71 5.81 14.50
CA ALA A 256 8.76 4.36 14.73
C ALA A 256 9.27 3.62 13.48
N LEU A 257 8.79 4.01 12.30
CA LEU A 257 9.10 3.35 11.04
C LEU A 257 10.51 3.67 10.51
N ARG A 258 11.17 4.72 11.00
CA ARG A 258 12.52 5.13 10.54
C ARG A 258 13.61 4.06 10.70
N ARG A 259 13.38 3.06 11.55
CA ARG A 259 14.32 1.95 11.78
C ARG A 259 14.23 0.88 10.69
N ILE A 260 13.12 0.83 9.96
CA ILE A 260 12.91 -0.16 8.91
C ILE A 260 13.76 0.26 7.71
N ARG A 261 14.67 -0.61 7.31
CA ARG A 261 15.52 -0.41 6.13
C ARG A 261 14.86 -1.06 4.92
N SER A 262 15.23 -0.59 3.73
CA SER A 262 14.71 -1.15 2.47
C SER A 262 15.04 -2.64 2.30
N ASP A 263 16.19 -3.09 2.82
CA ASP A 263 16.60 -4.49 2.83
C ASP A 263 15.83 -5.36 3.84
N ALA A 264 15.12 -4.75 4.78
CA ALA A 264 14.24 -5.40 5.73
C ALA A 264 12.78 -5.52 5.24
N LEU A 265 12.48 -5.04 4.03
CA LEU A 265 11.19 -5.28 3.38
C LEU A 265 11.14 -6.67 2.75
N ARG A 266 10.04 -7.37 2.97
CA ARG A 266 9.71 -8.65 2.35
C ARG A 266 8.40 -8.55 1.61
N GLY A 267 8.38 -8.98 0.36
CA GLY A 267 7.15 -9.09 -0.41
C GLY A 267 6.51 -10.46 -0.18
N ILE A 268 5.21 -10.48 0.06
CA ILE A 268 4.42 -11.71 0.07
C ILE A 268 3.29 -11.54 -0.93
N GLN A 269 3.09 -12.56 -1.74
CA GLN A 269 1.91 -12.71 -2.58
C GLN A 269 0.89 -13.55 -1.83
N LEU A 270 -0.35 -13.09 -1.72
CA LEU A 270 -1.42 -13.90 -1.14
C LEU A 270 -1.52 -15.22 -1.90
N PRO A 271 -1.38 -16.38 -1.22
CA PRO A 271 -1.54 -17.68 -1.86
C PRO A 271 -2.89 -17.80 -2.56
N SER A 272 -2.86 -17.93 -3.90
CA SER A 272 -4.06 -17.89 -4.72
C SER A 272 -3.75 -18.30 -6.16
N HIS A 273 -4.79 -18.68 -6.90
CA HIS A 273 -4.71 -19.02 -8.31
C HIS A 273 -5.85 -18.40 -9.10
N SER A 274 -5.66 -18.29 -10.42
CA SER A 274 -6.72 -17.81 -11.32
C SER A 274 -7.63 -18.96 -11.75
N GLU A 275 -8.94 -18.69 -11.76
CA GLU A 275 -9.97 -19.64 -12.22
C GLU A 275 -11.03 -18.93 -13.05
N MET A 276 -11.59 -19.66 -14.03
CA MET A 276 -12.72 -19.19 -14.83
C MET A 276 -14.02 -19.75 -14.27
N ILE A 277 -14.90 -18.85 -13.82
CA ILE A 277 -16.25 -19.18 -13.33
C ILE A 277 -17.26 -18.45 -14.21
N ASP A 278 -18.14 -19.17 -14.89
CA ASP A 278 -19.17 -18.62 -15.79
C ASP A 278 -18.60 -17.56 -16.77
N GLU A 279 -17.49 -17.92 -17.45
CA GLU A 279 -16.78 -17.08 -18.43
C GLU A 279 -16.11 -15.82 -17.83
N VAL A 280 -16.13 -15.65 -16.53
CA VAL A 280 -15.45 -14.56 -15.81
C VAL A 280 -14.19 -15.07 -15.12
N SER A 281 -13.07 -14.38 -15.33
CA SER A 281 -11.82 -14.72 -14.63
C SER A 281 -11.84 -14.16 -13.22
N TYR A 282 -11.68 -15.05 -12.24
CA TYR A 282 -11.52 -14.74 -10.82
C TYR A 282 -10.16 -15.24 -10.32
N VAL A 283 -9.79 -14.79 -9.13
CA VAL A 283 -8.71 -15.36 -8.34
C VAL A 283 -9.32 -15.99 -7.09
N LEU A 284 -8.94 -17.23 -6.80
CA LEU A 284 -9.39 -17.96 -5.63
C LEU A 284 -8.24 -18.15 -4.65
N ILE A 285 -8.56 -18.19 -3.36
CA ILE A 285 -7.58 -18.43 -2.28
C ILE A 285 -7.12 -19.90 -2.32
N ASP A 286 -5.81 -20.11 -2.22
CA ASP A 286 -5.20 -21.41 -1.95
C ASP A 286 -5.14 -21.68 -0.44
N GLU A 287 -5.11 -22.95 -0.05
CA GLU A 287 -5.05 -23.37 1.35
C GLU A 287 -3.97 -22.65 2.17
N PRO A 288 -2.72 -22.43 1.71
CA PRO A 288 -1.71 -21.73 2.48
C PRO A 288 -2.06 -20.29 2.88
N ALA A 289 -3.10 -19.67 2.29
CA ALA A 289 -3.53 -18.34 2.70
C ALA A 289 -4.10 -18.33 4.13
N ASN A 290 -4.78 -19.39 4.55
CA ASN A 290 -5.31 -19.47 5.92
C ASN A 290 -4.16 -19.46 6.93
N THR A 291 -3.12 -20.25 6.67
CA THR A 291 -1.91 -20.26 7.54
C THR A 291 -1.14 -18.93 7.48
N LEU A 292 -1.21 -18.19 6.36
CA LEU A 292 -0.67 -16.82 6.28
C LEU A 292 -1.42 -15.89 7.23
N PHE A 293 -2.76 -15.94 7.24
CA PHE A 293 -3.57 -15.12 8.14
C PHE A 293 -3.30 -15.46 9.61
N ASP A 294 -3.20 -16.75 9.93
CA ASP A 294 -2.84 -17.20 11.28
C ASP A 294 -1.45 -16.70 11.70
N ALA A 295 -0.46 -16.74 10.79
CA ALA A 295 0.88 -16.23 11.06
C ALA A 295 0.90 -14.69 11.24
N MET A 296 0.03 -13.95 10.55
CA MET A 296 -0.14 -12.50 10.79
C MET A 296 -0.72 -12.23 12.17
N HIS A 297 -1.71 -13.02 12.63
CA HIS A 297 -2.28 -12.92 13.98
C HIS A 297 -1.25 -13.26 15.06
N ALA A 298 -0.46 -14.30 14.83
CA ALA A 298 0.58 -14.76 15.75
C ALA A 298 1.86 -13.89 15.70
N ALA A 299 1.94 -12.92 14.77
CA ALA A 299 3.14 -12.13 14.46
C ALA A 299 4.37 -13.01 14.12
N ASP A 300 4.14 -14.14 13.44
CA ASP A 300 5.17 -15.14 13.06
C ASP A 300 5.30 -15.33 11.54
N LEU A 301 5.28 -14.23 10.81
CA LEU A 301 5.43 -14.24 9.35
C LEU A 301 6.84 -14.69 8.89
N ASP A 302 7.86 -14.55 9.73
CA ASP A 302 9.21 -15.05 9.39
C ASP A 302 9.22 -16.56 9.21
N THR A 303 8.63 -17.29 10.15
CA THR A 303 8.51 -18.76 10.07
C THR A 303 7.65 -19.17 8.88
N TRP A 304 6.52 -18.50 8.70
CA TRP A 304 5.64 -18.77 7.56
C TRP A 304 6.35 -18.57 6.22
N ALA A 305 7.07 -17.47 6.07
CA ALA A 305 7.80 -17.14 4.84
C ALA A 305 8.92 -18.13 4.52
N GLN A 306 9.59 -18.68 5.54
CA GLN A 306 10.59 -19.74 5.37
C GLN A 306 9.97 -21.05 4.88
N GLN A 307 8.79 -21.38 5.40
CA GLN A 307 8.05 -22.60 5.02
C GLN A 307 7.38 -22.49 3.63
N HIS A 308 7.10 -21.27 3.17
CA HIS A 308 6.37 -21.02 1.94
C HIS A 308 7.14 -20.12 0.94
N PRO A 309 8.39 -20.45 0.57
CA PRO A 309 9.26 -19.60 -0.26
C PRO A 309 8.68 -19.27 -1.64
N LYS A 310 7.76 -20.11 -2.15
CA LYS A 310 7.04 -19.86 -3.42
C LYS A 310 6.26 -18.55 -3.41
N TRP A 311 5.75 -18.15 -2.25
CA TRP A 311 4.89 -16.98 -2.10
C TRP A 311 5.64 -15.72 -1.64
N VAL A 312 6.96 -15.85 -1.43
CA VAL A 312 7.82 -14.74 -1.03
C VAL A 312 8.52 -14.15 -2.25
N ASN A 313 8.23 -12.88 -2.51
CA ASN A 313 8.83 -12.15 -3.63
C ASN A 313 10.22 -11.62 -3.24
N ARG A 314 11.17 -11.78 -4.15
CA ARG A 314 12.44 -11.04 -4.09
C ARG A 314 12.16 -9.60 -4.54
N LEU A 315 12.45 -8.66 -3.65
CA LEU A 315 12.26 -7.23 -3.91
C LEU A 315 13.58 -6.55 -4.29
#